data_e516fcc25dc537467bbf5c7a56f5d1b9
#
_entry.id   e516fcc25dc537467bbf5c7a56f5d1b9
#
_cell.length_a   1.000
_cell.length_b   1.000
_cell.length_c   1.000
_cell.angle_alpha   90.00
_cell.angle_beta   90.00
_cell.angle_gamma   90.00
#
_symmetry.space_group_name_H-M   'P 1'
#
loop_
_entity.id
_entity.type
_entity.pdbx_description
1 polymer ?
#
loop_
_entity_poly.entity_id
_entity_poly.type
_entity_poly.pdbx_seq_one_letter_code
_entity_poly.pdbx_strand_id
1 'polypeptide(L)'
;DLHLSIRRQRQMCIRDRSNRNPLLYTMNGADGLKTGHTNESGYGLIGSVNRNNRRVTVVLNGLNSKKKRTFESKRLFNIVFRETTLLSLFNEQNSLVRGNVWLGKQSAVDLIAKKPFKKIVSPLEFNKTKIKAEWMDPIAAPIRKGDVIGSVYISIPGKKAIKEDLISAQNINKMSSLVRVKSILKFLLYGDIVDK
;
A
#
# COMPACT_ATOMS: atom_id res chain seq x y z
N ASP A 1 49.63 -5.03 10.06
CA ASP A 1 48.76 -4.22 10.95
C ASP A 1 47.29 -4.21 10.55
N LEU A 2 46.95 -4.76 9.38
CA LEU A 2 45.56 -4.92 8.92
C LEU A 2 44.74 -5.84 9.86
N HIS A 3 45.37 -6.89 10.40
CA HIS A 3 44.76 -7.85 11.31
C HIS A 3 44.36 -7.24 12.68
N LEU A 4 45.07 -6.23 13.16
CA LEU A 4 44.77 -5.55 14.42
C LEU A 4 43.60 -4.60 14.29
N SER A 5 43.44 -3.93 13.15
CA SER A 5 42.30 -3.06 12.88
C SER A 5 41.00 -3.84 12.74
N ILE A 6 41.04 -5.00 12.07
CA ILE A 6 39.89 -5.90 11.93
C ILE A 6 39.48 -6.52 13.27
N ARG A 7 40.44 -6.87 14.15
CA ARG A 7 40.15 -7.30 15.52
C ARG A 7 39.50 -6.22 16.38
N ARG A 8 39.94 -4.95 16.27
CA ARG A 8 39.32 -3.83 16.97
C ARG A 8 37.89 -3.57 16.48
N GLN A 9 37.66 -3.69 15.19
CA GLN A 9 36.30 -3.56 14.62
C GLN A 9 35.39 -4.71 15.08
N ARG A 10 35.86 -5.95 15.13
CA ARG A 10 35.11 -7.08 15.70
C ARG A 10 34.83 -6.91 17.20
N GLN A 11 35.76 -6.42 17.99
CA GLN A 11 35.55 -6.15 19.41
C GLN A 11 34.56 -4.99 19.65
N MET A 12 34.49 -3.98 18.76
CA MET A 12 33.46 -2.94 18.83
C MET A 12 32.05 -3.47 18.55
N CYS A 13 31.90 -4.51 17.72
CA CYS A 13 30.60 -5.14 17.42
C CYS A 13 30.16 -6.15 18.50
N ILE A 14 31.07 -6.71 19.30
CA ILE A 14 30.78 -7.76 20.30
C ILE A 14 30.51 -7.16 21.71
N ARG A 15 30.88 -5.91 21.98
CA ARG A 15 30.54 -5.26 23.25
C ARG A 15 29.10 -4.81 23.21
N ASP A 16 28.27 -5.39 24.06
CA ASP A 16 26.91 -4.94 24.37
C ASP A 16 26.92 -3.49 24.87
N ARG A 17 26.83 -2.57 23.94
CA ARG A 17 26.63 -1.15 24.26
C ARG A 17 25.18 -0.82 23.99
N SER A 18 24.50 -0.32 25.01
CA SER A 18 23.14 0.17 24.86
C SER A 18 23.07 1.18 23.70
N ASN A 19 22.04 1.06 22.88
CA ASN A 19 21.83 1.97 21.76
C ASN A 19 21.61 3.39 22.28
N ARG A 20 22.47 4.32 21.88
CA ARG A 20 22.42 5.73 22.29
C ARG A 20 21.36 6.56 21.54
N ASN A 21 20.51 5.91 20.75
CA ASN A 21 19.43 6.62 20.05
C ASN A 21 18.35 7.05 21.05
N PRO A 22 18.16 8.36 21.29
CA PRO A 22 17.20 8.85 22.27
C PRO A 22 15.74 8.56 21.88
N LEU A 23 15.46 8.32 20.62
CA LEU A 23 14.10 8.02 20.14
C LEU A 23 13.55 6.72 20.71
N LEU A 24 14.40 5.71 20.93
CA LEU A 24 14.00 4.43 21.51
C LEU A 24 13.32 4.54 22.86
N TYR A 25 13.71 5.57 23.64
CA TYR A 25 13.20 5.81 25.00
C TYR A 25 12.13 6.91 25.06
N THR A 26 11.95 7.66 23.98
CA THR A 26 11.17 8.92 24.06
C THR A 26 10.11 9.05 22.99
N MET A 27 10.01 8.07 22.07
CA MET A 27 9.06 8.11 20.96
C MET A 27 8.42 6.76 20.76
N ASN A 28 7.10 6.70 20.85
CA ASN A 28 6.33 5.47 20.64
C ASN A 28 6.50 4.95 19.20
N GLY A 29 6.78 3.65 19.07
CA GLY A 29 7.00 2.98 17.79
C GLY A 29 8.42 3.16 17.23
N ALA A 30 9.33 3.79 17.96
CA ALA A 30 10.74 3.87 17.57
C ALA A 30 11.43 2.52 17.73
N ASP A 31 12.09 2.03 16.67
CA ASP A 31 12.76 0.72 16.62
C ASP A 31 14.22 0.79 16.13
N GLY A 32 14.75 1.96 15.91
CA GLY A 32 16.14 2.16 15.51
C GLY A 32 16.45 3.60 15.11
N LEU A 33 17.60 3.86 14.50
CA LEU A 33 18.65 2.92 14.17
C LEU A 33 19.95 3.29 14.94
N LYS A 34 20.64 4.38 14.54
CA LYS A 34 21.99 4.70 15.05
C LYS A 34 22.22 6.19 15.18
N THR A 35 23.05 6.56 16.13
CA THR A 35 23.60 7.92 16.29
C THR A 35 25.06 7.96 15.86
N GLY A 36 25.48 9.08 15.29
CA GLY A 36 26.86 9.38 14.95
C GLY A 36 27.29 10.74 15.54
N HIS A 37 28.59 10.91 15.66
CA HIS A 37 29.20 12.20 15.98
C HIS A 37 30.68 12.17 15.59
N THR A 38 31.11 13.22 14.88
CA THR A 38 32.53 13.61 14.73
C THR A 38 32.63 15.12 14.97
N ASN A 39 33.84 15.59 15.23
CA ASN A 39 34.05 17.04 15.44
C ASN A 39 33.75 17.82 14.16
N GLU A 40 34.07 17.25 12.98
CA GLU A 40 33.87 17.91 11.69
C GLU A 40 32.41 17.87 11.24
N SER A 41 31.75 16.72 11.41
CA SER A 41 30.39 16.52 10.88
C SER A 41 29.27 16.76 11.91
N GLY A 42 29.61 17.08 13.14
CA GLY A 42 28.63 17.34 14.22
C GLY A 42 27.84 16.08 14.64
N TYR A 43 26.68 16.31 15.24
CA TYR A 43 25.82 15.24 15.74
C TYR A 43 24.83 14.78 14.67
N GLY A 44 24.88 13.47 14.36
CA GLY A 44 23.98 12.82 13.42
C GLY A 44 23.09 11.76 14.07
N LEU A 45 21.99 11.44 13.40
CA LEU A 45 21.07 10.38 13.79
C LEU A 45 20.37 9.82 12.55
N ILE A 46 20.27 8.51 12.48
CA ILE A 46 19.29 7.79 11.64
C ILE A 46 18.27 7.23 12.60
N GLY A 47 17.03 7.69 12.50
CA GLY A 47 15.90 7.23 13.29
C GLY A 47 14.90 6.48 12.45
N SER A 48 14.27 5.46 13.02
CA SER A 48 13.16 4.72 12.42
C SER A 48 12.02 4.62 13.41
N VAL A 49 10.81 4.91 12.96
CA VAL A 49 9.58 4.84 13.74
C VAL A 49 8.52 4.14 12.91
N ASN A 50 7.89 3.11 13.48
CA ASN A 50 6.80 2.40 12.87
C ASN A 50 5.50 2.63 13.65
N ARG A 51 4.48 3.20 12.99
CA ARG A 51 3.14 3.42 13.56
C ARG A 51 2.08 3.06 12.53
N ASN A 52 1.08 2.29 12.93
CA ASN A 52 -0.06 1.93 12.07
C ASN A 52 0.38 1.35 10.71
N ASN A 53 1.28 0.38 10.72
CA ASN A 53 1.87 -0.23 9.52
C ASN A 53 2.59 0.75 8.59
N ARG A 54 2.93 1.92 9.09
CA ARG A 54 3.71 2.93 8.37
C ARG A 54 5.04 3.18 9.04
N ARG A 55 6.11 2.83 8.31
CA ARG A 55 7.48 3.11 8.72
C ARG A 55 7.95 4.44 8.13
N VAL A 56 8.51 5.28 8.99
CA VAL A 56 9.17 6.52 8.60
C VAL A 56 10.61 6.43 9.05
N THR A 57 11.54 6.79 8.18
CA THR A 57 12.97 6.90 8.49
C THR A 57 13.40 8.34 8.30
N VAL A 58 14.08 8.88 9.31
CA VAL A 58 14.64 10.26 9.29
C VAL A 58 16.14 10.18 9.42
N VAL A 59 16.84 10.90 8.56
CA VAL A 59 18.29 11.04 8.59
C VAL A 59 18.64 12.49 8.89
N LEU A 60 19.42 12.71 9.94
CA LEU A 60 19.90 14.02 10.38
C LEU A 60 21.41 14.00 10.49
N ASN A 61 22.04 15.10 10.11
CA ASN A 61 23.48 15.30 10.29
C ASN A 61 23.79 16.79 10.52
N GLY A 62 24.99 17.10 11.00
CA GLY A 62 25.46 18.46 11.13
C GLY A 62 24.89 19.24 12.33
N LEU A 63 24.29 18.58 13.31
CA LEU A 63 23.71 19.27 14.46
C LEU A 63 24.72 19.59 15.54
N ASN A 64 24.57 20.75 16.17
CA ASN A 64 25.58 21.32 17.07
C ASN A 64 25.59 20.67 18.48
N SER A 65 24.54 19.88 18.83
CA SER A 65 24.49 19.26 20.15
C SER A 65 23.61 18.01 20.19
N LYS A 66 23.82 17.15 21.20
CA LYS A 66 22.95 15.99 21.49
C LYS A 66 21.51 16.42 21.75
N LYS A 67 21.29 17.53 22.46
CA LYS A 67 19.94 18.05 22.75
C LYS A 67 19.23 18.45 21.46
N LYS A 68 19.91 19.22 20.60
CA LYS A 68 19.37 19.68 19.32
C LYS A 68 19.07 18.50 18.38
N ARG A 69 19.93 17.49 18.35
CA ARG A 69 19.70 16.24 17.61
C ARG A 69 18.41 15.53 18.06
N THR A 70 18.23 15.39 19.37
CA THR A 70 17.01 14.76 19.94
C THR A 70 15.76 15.57 19.63
N PHE A 71 15.84 16.90 19.78
CA PHE A 71 14.72 17.80 19.53
C PHE A 71 14.30 17.78 18.06
N GLU A 72 15.24 17.97 17.13
CA GLU A 72 14.95 18.02 15.70
C GLU A 72 14.46 16.67 15.16
N SER A 73 15.01 15.55 15.64
CA SER A 73 14.52 14.25 15.24
C SER A 73 13.06 14.02 15.64
N LYS A 74 12.69 14.35 16.88
CA LYS A 74 11.28 14.27 17.33
C LYS A 74 10.37 15.21 16.55
N ARG A 75 10.83 16.46 16.30
CA ARG A 75 10.07 17.45 15.55
C ARG A 75 9.74 16.95 14.14
N LEU A 76 10.72 16.39 13.42
CA LEU A 76 10.53 15.88 12.08
C LEU A 76 9.58 14.69 12.05
N PHE A 77 9.72 13.72 12.94
CA PHE A 77 8.77 12.60 13.01
C PHE A 77 7.35 13.08 13.30
N ASN A 78 7.17 14.01 14.23
CA ASN A 78 5.85 14.56 14.55
C ASN A 78 5.24 15.29 13.36
N ILE A 79 6.02 16.09 12.62
CA ILE A 79 5.56 16.75 11.39
C ILE A 79 5.12 15.69 10.36
N VAL A 80 5.97 14.71 10.06
CA VAL A 80 5.67 13.71 9.04
C VAL A 80 4.41 12.91 9.40
N PHE A 81 4.27 12.47 10.64
CA PHE A 81 3.08 11.70 11.06
C PHE A 81 1.80 12.55 11.13
N ARG A 82 1.91 13.86 11.39
CA ARG A 82 0.77 14.79 11.41
C ARG A 82 0.35 15.21 10.01
N GLU A 83 1.31 15.62 9.18
CA GLU A 83 1.04 16.23 7.88
C GLU A 83 0.83 15.21 6.75
N THR A 84 1.11 13.92 7.00
CA THR A 84 0.98 12.90 5.96
C THR A 84 0.31 11.64 6.47
N THR A 85 -0.47 10.99 5.59
CA THR A 85 -1.17 9.73 5.84
C THR A 85 -0.86 8.73 4.72
N LEU A 86 -0.79 7.44 5.04
CA LEU A 86 -0.65 6.39 4.05
C LEU A 86 -2.04 6.04 3.49
N LEU A 87 -2.29 6.41 2.24
CA LEU A 87 -3.42 5.91 1.46
C LEU A 87 -3.04 4.51 0.96
N SER A 88 -3.63 3.49 1.57
CA SER A 88 -3.48 2.09 1.15
C SER A 88 -4.83 1.59 0.65
N LEU A 89 -4.89 1.29 -0.64
CA LEU A 89 -6.08 0.79 -1.33
C LEU A 89 -5.76 -0.55 -1.96
N PHE A 90 -6.80 -1.39 -2.11
CA PHE A 90 -6.74 -2.64 -2.85
C PHE A 90 -5.74 -3.64 -2.25
N ASN A 91 -6.13 -4.29 -1.17
CA ASN A 91 -5.43 -5.49 -0.70
C ASN A 91 -5.75 -6.64 -1.65
N GLU A 92 -4.76 -7.50 -1.91
CA GLU A 92 -4.83 -8.59 -2.89
C GLU A 92 -6.01 -9.57 -2.73
N GLN A 93 -6.72 -9.53 -1.60
CA GLN A 93 -7.79 -10.47 -1.26
C GLN A 93 -9.19 -9.85 -1.17
N ASN A 94 -9.32 -8.53 -1.27
CA ASN A 94 -10.62 -7.89 -1.12
C ASN A 94 -11.24 -7.59 -2.48
N SER A 95 -12.42 -8.18 -2.74
CA SER A 95 -13.27 -7.77 -3.86
C SER A 95 -13.60 -6.29 -3.76
N LEU A 96 -13.39 -5.56 -4.85
CA LEU A 96 -13.74 -4.14 -4.96
C LEU A 96 -15.20 -3.97 -5.36
N VAL A 97 -15.60 -4.73 -6.35
CA VAL A 97 -16.94 -4.71 -6.93
C VAL A 97 -17.30 -6.11 -7.44
N ARG A 98 -18.58 -6.34 -7.57
CA ARG A 98 -19.14 -7.57 -8.12
C ARG A 98 -19.81 -7.25 -9.44
N GLY A 99 -19.31 -7.87 -10.53
CA GLY A 99 -19.87 -7.72 -11.87
C GLY A 99 -20.84 -8.86 -12.21
N ASN A 100 -21.89 -8.56 -12.97
CA ASN A 100 -22.83 -9.57 -13.48
C ASN A 100 -22.19 -10.37 -14.60
N VAL A 101 -22.45 -11.68 -14.67
CA VAL A 101 -21.89 -12.56 -15.68
C VAL A 101 -22.98 -13.07 -16.62
N TRP A 102 -22.74 -12.86 -17.93
CA TRP A 102 -23.62 -13.33 -18.99
C TRP A 102 -23.23 -14.75 -19.45
N LEU A 103 -24.18 -15.68 -19.46
CA LEU A 103 -24.03 -17.05 -19.89
C LEU A 103 -22.94 -17.87 -19.15
N GLY A 104 -22.60 -17.47 -17.92
CA GLY A 104 -21.66 -18.19 -17.05
C GLY A 104 -22.36 -19.17 -16.11
N LYS A 105 -21.65 -20.20 -15.63
CA LYS A 105 -22.13 -21.10 -14.58
C LYS A 105 -22.46 -20.37 -13.27
N GLN A 106 -21.85 -19.23 -13.04
CA GLN A 106 -22.12 -18.32 -11.92
C GLN A 106 -22.65 -17.01 -12.49
N SER A 107 -23.62 -16.40 -11.81
CA SER A 107 -24.27 -15.16 -12.23
C SER A 107 -23.45 -13.91 -11.94
N ALA A 108 -22.42 -14.00 -11.10
CA ALA A 108 -21.58 -12.87 -10.73
C ALA A 108 -20.13 -13.27 -10.56
N VAL A 109 -19.22 -12.30 -10.72
CA VAL A 109 -17.78 -12.44 -10.55
C VAL A 109 -17.24 -11.33 -9.67
N ASP A 110 -16.36 -11.68 -8.74
CA ASP A 110 -15.65 -10.71 -7.93
C ASP A 110 -14.48 -10.12 -8.73
N LEU A 111 -14.44 -8.78 -8.76
CA LEU A 111 -13.40 -8.02 -9.44
C LEU A 111 -12.47 -7.38 -8.40
N ILE A 112 -11.18 -7.51 -8.63
CA ILE A 112 -10.11 -7.00 -7.76
C ILE A 112 -9.17 -6.10 -8.56
N ALA A 113 -8.49 -5.17 -7.90
CA ALA A 113 -7.42 -4.42 -8.57
C ALA A 113 -6.20 -5.33 -8.78
N LYS A 114 -5.59 -5.22 -9.96
CA LYS A 114 -4.43 -6.04 -10.34
C LYS A 114 -3.22 -5.83 -9.44
N LYS A 115 -3.08 -4.62 -8.90
CA LYS A 115 -1.97 -4.25 -8.02
C LYS A 115 -2.48 -3.52 -6.77
N PRO A 116 -1.87 -3.77 -5.61
CA PRO A 116 -2.15 -2.96 -4.43
C PRO A 116 -1.66 -1.52 -4.68
N PHE A 117 -2.45 -0.55 -4.24
CA PHE A 117 -2.10 0.86 -4.37
C PHE A 117 -1.72 1.43 -3.01
N LYS A 118 -0.53 2.02 -2.93
CA LYS A 118 -0.05 2.70 -1.72
C LYS A 118 0.56 4.04 -2.09
N LYS A 119 0.13 5.11 -1.44
CA LYS A 119 0.66 6.45 -1.65
C LYS A 119 0.60 7.28 -0.39
N ILE A 120 1.64 8.10 -0.18
CA ILE A 120 1.62 9.08 0.90
C ILE A 120 0.89 10.33 0.41
N VAL A 121 -0.09 10.76 1.18
CA VAL A 121 -0.96 11.91 0.91
C VAL A 121 -1.11 12.76 2.17
N SER A 122 -1.56 14.00 2.04
CA SER A 122 -1.98 14.78 3.20
C SER A 122 -3.34 14.27 3.73
N PRO A 123 -3.70 14.53 5.00
CA PRO A 123 -5.02 14.16 5.53
C PRO A 123 -6.18 14.75 4.71
N LEU A 124 -6.01 15.95 4.18
CA LEU A 124 -7.00 16.61 3.33
C LEU A 124 -7.17 15.89 1.98
N GLU A 125 -6.08 15.51 1.32
CA GLU A 125 -6.09 14.71 0.09
C GLU A 125 -6.73 13.34 0.35
N PHE A 126 -6.41 12.71 1.48
CA PHE A 126 -6.98 11.42 1.87
C PHE A 126 -8.50 11.47 1.91
N ASN A 127 -9.07 12.45 2.64
CA ASN A 127 -10.52 12.60 2.80
C ASN A 127 -11.25 12.97 1.50
N LYS A 128 -10.56 13.60 0.55
CA LYS A 128 -11.12 14.01 -0.74
C LYS A 128 -10.80 13.07 -1.89
N THR A 129 -10.08 11.97 -1.63
CA THR A 129 -9.78 10.96 -2.66
C THR A 129 -11.06 10.25 -3.09
N LYS A 130 -11.29 10.16 -4.39
CA LYS A 130 -12.41 9.44 -4.99
C LYS A 130 -11.91 8.23 -5.75
N ILE A 131 -12.64 7.12 -5.66
CA ILE A 131 -12.37 5.88 -6.38
C ILE A 131 -13.57 5.60 -7.26
N LYS A 132 -13.34 5.35 -8.55
CA LYS A 132 -14.37 4.98 -9.52
C LYS A 132 -13.91 3.73 -10.27
N ALA A 133 -14.72 2.68 -10.26
CA ALA A 133 -14.51 1.50 -11.07
C ALA A 133 -15.38 1.56 -12.32
N GLU A 134 -14.83 1.17 -13.45
CA GLU A 134 -15.54 1.12 -14.74
C GLU A 134 -15.24 -0.22 -15.41
N TRP A 135 -16.30 -0.92 -15.78
CA TRP A 135 -16.24 -2.18 -16.52
C TRP A 135 -17.48 -2.34 -17.39
N MET A 136 -17.41 -3.23 -18.35
CA MET A 136 -18.58 -3.57 -19.18
C MET A 136 -19.44 -4.59 -18.43
N ASP A 137 -20.67 -4.24 -18.11
CA ASP A 137 -21.64 -5.10 -17.40
C ASP A 137 -22.87 -5.36 -18.31
N PRO A 138 -23.25 -6.60 -18.57
CA PRO A 138 -22.72 -7.86 -18.03
C PRO A 138 -21.43 -8.34 -18.72
N ILE A 139 -20.61 -9.10 -17.99
CA ILE A 139 -19.36 -9.68 -18.46
C ILE A 139 -19.64 -11.05 -19.10
N ALA A 140 -19.26 -11.24 -20.36
CA ALA A 140 -19.51 -12.49 -21.08
C ALA A 140 -18.59 -13.63 -20.60
N ALA A 141 -19.16 -14.79 -20.25
CA ALA A 141 -18.39 -16.00 -19.98
C ALA A 141 -17.82 -16.61 -21.28
N PRO A 142 -16.64 -17.30 -21.24
CA PRO A 142 -15.87 -17.71 -20.08
C PRO A 142 -15.00 -16.58 -19.55
N ILE A 143 -14.76 -16.54 -18.25
CA ILE A 143 -13.86 -15.60 -17.58
C ILE A 143 -12.77 -16.41 -16.90
N ARG A 144 -11.50 -16.02 -17.07
CA ARG A 144 -10.36 -16.61 -16.39
C ARG A 144 -9.90 -15.71 -15.26
N LYS A 145 -9.44 -16.31 -14.18
CA LYS A 145 -8.77 -15.55 -13.12
C LYS A 145 -7.60 -14.75 -13.69
N GLY A 146 -7.58 -13.45 -13.42
CA GLY A 146 -6.57 -12.51 -13.94
C GLY A 146 -6.95 -11.84 -15.27
N ASP A 147 -8.05 -12.23 -15.93
CA ASP A 147 -8.51 -11.49 -17.11
C ASP A 147 -8.84 -10.05 -16.75
N VAL A 148 -8.40 -9.11 -17.58
CA VAL A 148 -8.69 -7.69 -17.41
C VAL A 148 -10.12 -7.42 -17.86
N ILE A 149 -10.97 -7.04 -16.92
CA ILE A 149 -12.40 -6.81 -17.14
C ILE A 149 -12.73 -5.33 -17.26
N GLY A 150 -11.95 -4.48 -16.59
CA GLY A 150 -12.21 -3.05 -16.55
C GLY A 150 -11.05 -2.27 -15.99
N SER A 151 -11.36 -1.11 -15.44
CA SER A 151 -10.37 -0.21 -14.85
C SER A 151 -10.90 0.45 -13.61
N VAL A 152 -10.02 0.70 -12.65
CA VAL A 152 -10.31 1.52 -11.48
C VAL A 152 -9.51 2.82 -11.55
N TYR A 153 -10.18 3.91 -11.32
CA TYR A 153 -9.61 5.26 -11.34
C TYR A 153 -9.54 5.81 -9.91
N ILE A 154 -8.36 6.28 -9.53
CA ILE A 154 -8.09 6.90 -8.24
C ILE A 154 -7.82 8.37 -8.48
N SER A 155 -8.73 9.22 -8.03
CA SER A 155 -8.63 10.68 -8.19
C SER A 155 -8.23 11.32 -6.86
N ILE A 156 -6.99 11.80 -6.78
CA ILE A 156 -6.45 12.54 -5.64
C ILE A 156 -6.45 14.02 -6.01
N PRO A 157 -6.98 14.92 -5.16
CA PRO A 157 -7.01 16.36 -5.46
C PRO A 157 -5.64 16.91 -5.84
N GLY A 158 -5.59 17.72 -6.91
CA GLY A 158 -4.35 18.32 -7.39
C GLY A 158 -3.37 17.37 -8.09
N LYS A 159 -3.74 16.10 -8.31
CA LYS A 159 -2.92 15.12 -9.01
C LYS A 159 -3.67 14.51 -10.20
N LYS A 160 -2.93 14.04 -11.20
CA LYS A 160 -3.54 13.29 -12.31
C LYS A 160 -4.20 12.02 -11.76
N ALA A 161 -5.38 11.69 -12.28
CA ALA A 161 -6.05 10.45 -11.97
C ALA A 161 -5.15 9.25 -12.32
N ILE A 162 -5.08 8.29 -11.43
CA ILE A 162 -4.30 7.07 -11.60
C ILE A 162 -5.26 5.99 -12.03
N LYS A 163 -4.91 5.31 -13.12
CA LYS A 163 -5.68 4.18 -13.66
C LYS A 163 -4.96 2.89 -13.33
N GLU A 164 -5.70 1.90 -12.78
CA GLU A 164 -5.24 0.54 -12.55
C GLU A 164 -6.20 -0.45 -13.18
N ASP A 165 -5.68 -1.60 -13.62
CA ASP A 165 -6.50 -2.67 -14.20
C ASP A 165 -7.38 -3.31 -13.13
N LEU A 166 -8.63 -3.56 -13.50
CA LEU A 166 -9.61 -4.34 -12.73
C LEU A 166 -9.66 -5.74 -13.33
N ILE A 167 -9.33 -6.75 -12.54
CA ILE A 167 -9.20 -8.14 -13.00
C ILE A 167 -10.16 -9.07 -12.29
N SER A 168 -10.47 -10.19 -12.91
CA SER A 168 -11.27 -11.26 -12.32
C SER A 168 -10.51 -11.98 -11.20
N ALA A 169 -11.14 -12.16 -10.04
CA ALA A 169 -10.58 -12.92 -8.91
C ALA A 169 -10.70 -14.45 -9.11
N GLN A 170 -11.57 -14.93 -10.01
CA GLN A 170 -11.93 -16.33 -10.14
C GLN A 170 -12.19 -16.75 -11.59
N ASN A 171 -12.22 -18.06 -11.82
CA ASN A 171 -12.58 -18.64 -13.12
C ASN A 171 -14.08 -18.87 -13.18
N ILE A 172 -14.73 -18.45 -14.27
CA ILE A 172 -16.14 -18.74 -14.55
C ILE A 172 -16.27 -19.40 -15.92
N ASN A 173 -16.69 -20.65 -15.92
CA ASN A 173 -16.93 -21.40 -17.14
C ASN A 173 -18.29 -21.02 -17.74
N LYS A 174 -18.45 -21.25 -19.04
CA LYS A 174 -19.75 -21.13 -19.73
C LYS A 174 -20.76 -22.12 -19.15
N MET A 175 -22.04 -21.76 -19.16
CA MET A 175 -23.15 -22.67 -18.95
C MET A 175 -23.17 -23.79 -20.03
N SER A 176 -23.85 -24.90 -19.75
CA SER A 176 -24.10 -25.95 -20.75
C SER A 176 -24.92 -25.40 -21.94
N SER A 177 -24.76 -26.00 -23.12
CA SER A 177 -25.38 -25.50 -24.35
C SER A 177 -26.90 -25.39 -24.26
N LEU A 178 -27.57 -26.36 -23.64
CA LEU A 178 -29.04 -26.35 -23.49
C LEU A 178 -29.51 -25.20 -22.56
N VAL A 179 -28.80 -24.96 -21.44
CA VAL A 179 -29.16 -23.90 -20.52
C VAL A 179 -28.91 -22.52 -21.16
N ARG A 180 -27.84 -22.36 -21.97
CA ARG A 180 -27.57 -21.11 -22.70
C ARG A 180 -28.69 -20.75 -23.66
N VAL A 181 -29.17 -21.71 -24.45
CA VAL A 181 -30.30 -21.48 -25.40
C VAL A 181 -31.55 -21.03 -24.64
N LYS A 182 -31.87 -21.67 -23.51
CA LYS A 182 -32.99 -21.25 -22.66
C LYS A 182 -32.83 -19.84 -22.11
N SER A 183 -31.63 -19.48 -21.63
CA SER A 183 -31.34 -18.12 -21.09
C SER A 183 -31.42 -17.07 -22.19
N ILE A 184 -30.93 -17.35 -23.40
CA ILE A 184 -31.02 -16.43 -24.54
C ILE A 184 -32.47 -16.22 -24.96
N LEU A 185 -33.28 -17.29 -25.05
CA LEU A 185 -34.70 -17.19 -25.34
C LEU A 185 -35.46 -16.39 -24.29
N LYS A 186 -35.17 -16.63 -23.01
CA LYS A 186 -35.75 -15.86 -21.90
C LYS A 186 -35.41 -14.37 -22.02
N PHE A 187 -34.15 -14.05 -22.33
CA PHE A 187 -33.72 -12.66 -22.56
C PHE A 187 -34.43 -11.99 -23.73
N LEU A 188 -34.58 -12.68 -24.85
CA LEU A 188 -35.29 -12.18 -26.04
C LEU A 188 -36.79 -11.93 -25.78
N LEU A 189 -37.40 -12.72 -24.92
CA LEU A 189 -38.84 -12.62 -24.62
C LEU A 189 -39.14 -11.61 -23.50
N TYR A 190 -38.28 -11.48 -22.50
CA TYR A 190 -38.55 -10.73 -21.26
C TYR A 190 -37.55 -9.60 -20.98
N GLY A 191 -36.45 -9.50 -21.74
CA GLY A 191 -35.45 -8.45 -21.54
C GLY A 191 -34.62 -8.56 -20.27
N ASP A 192 -34.79 -9.58 -19.43
CA ASP A 192 -34.09 -9.76 -18.17
C ASP A 192 -32.78 -10.52 -18.35
N ILE A 193 -31.66 -9.90 -18.00
CA ILE A 193 -30.31 -10.46 -18.07
C ILE A 193 -29.95 -11.23 -16.79
N VAL A 194 -30.59 -10.90 -15.67
CA VAL A 194 -30.26 -11.44 -14.34
C VAL A 194 -31.46 -12.19 -13.77
N ASP A 195 -31.28 -13.48 -13.50
CA ASP A 195 -32.19 -14.19 -12.62
C ASP A 195 -32.03 -13.60 -11.20
N LYS A 196 -33.11 -13.00 -10.68
CA LYS A 196 -33.19 -12.59 -9.28
C LYS A 196 -33.14 -13.81 -8.36
#